data_c662b2822fb28a2c43a196625dfa0bae
#
_entry.id   c662b2822fb28a2c43a196625dfa0bae
#
_cell.length_a   1.000
_cell.length_b   1.000
_cell.length_c   1.000
_cell.angle_alpha   90.00
_cell.angle_beta   90.00
_cell.angle_gamma   90.00
#
_symmetry.space_group_name_H-M   'P 1'
#
loop_
_entity.id
_entity.type
_entity.pdbx_description
1 polymer ?
#
loop_
_entity_poly.entity_id
_entity_poly.type
_entity_poly.pdbx_seq_one_letter_code
_entity_poly.pdbx_strand_id
1 'polypeptide(L)'
;MYDFAIMWDWLAFAVRWLHVITAMAWIGASFYFIALDLGLKKVPNMPVGAYGEEWQVHGGGFYHIQKYLVAPENMPDHLIWHKWQSYTTWLSGAALLMIVYWVGGELYLIDASKADLALWQGILISAASLSIGWLVR
;
A
#
# COMPACT_ATOMS: atom_id res chain seq x y z
N MET A 1 18.50 6.71 -29.97
CA MET A 1 18.86 7.18 -28.61
C MET A 1 17.70 7.93 -27.92
N TYR A 2 17.04 8.86 -28.63
CA TYR A 2 15.87 9.58 -28.09
C TYR A 2 14.68 8.68 -27.72
N ASP A 3 14.40 7.65 -28.53
CA ASP A 3 13.26 6.74 -28.31
C ASP A 3 13.37 5.96 -26.99
N PHE A 4 14.60 5.56 -26.60
CA PHE A 4 14.82 4.83 -25.35
C PHE A 4 14.61 5.73 -24.11
N ALA A 5 15.09 6.98 -24.17
CA ALA A 5 14.88 7.94 -23.09
C ALA A 5 13.38 8.24 -22.86
N ILE A 6 12.64 8.46 -23.96
CA ILE A 6 11.19 8.68 -23.92
C ILE A 6 10.46 7.47 -23.33
N MET A 7 10.82 6.25 -23.75
CA MET A 7 10.22 5.04 -23.18
C MET A 7 10.49 4.91 -21.67
N TRP A 8 11.68 5.28 -21.22
CA TRP A 8 12.06 5.26 -19.81
C TRP A 8 11.24 6.27 -18.98
N ASP A 9 11.07 7.47 -19.50
CA ASP A 9 10.26 8.52 -18.85
C ASP A 9 8.80 8.09 -18.73
N TRP A 10 8.23 7.48 -19.78
CA TRP A 10 6.88 6.94 -19.72
C TRP A 10 6.73 5.78 -18.74
N LEU A 11 7.73 4.91 -18.66
CA LEU A 11 7.75 3.83 -17.67
C LEU A 11 7.78 4.40 -16.24
N ALA A 12 8.67 5.34 -15.98
CA ALA A 12 8.78 5.99 -14.67
C ALA A 12 7.49 6.72 -14.31
N PHE A 13 6.85 7.39 -15.27
CA PHE A 13 5.55 8.03 -15.09
C PHE A 13 4.45 7.00 -14.76
N ALA A 14 4.35 5.92 -15.53
CA ALA A 14 3.32 4.89 -15.34
C ALA A 14 3.46 4.19 -13.97
N VAL A 15 4.66 3.87 -13.55
CA VAL A 15 4.91 3.25 -12.23
C VAL A 15 4.61 4.22 -11.10
N ARG A 16 4.93 5.51 -11.25
CA ARG A 16 4.58 6.55 -10.27
C ARG A 16 3.07 6.72 -10.15
N TRP A 17 2.37 6.75 -11.28
CA TRP A 17 0.92 6.81 -11.32
C TRP A 17 0.29 5.60 -10.62
N LEU A 18 0.76 4.38 -10.93
CA LEU A 18 0.32 3.15 -10.28
C LEU A 18 0.55 3.21 -8.76
N HIS A 19 1.72 3.67 -8.32
CA HIS A 19 2.06 3.78 -6.91
C HIS A 19 1.11 4.72 -6.17
N VAL A 20 0.81 5.88 -6.74
CA VAL A 20 -0.11 6.86 -6.14
C VAL A 20 -1.52 6.28 -6.04
N ILE A 21 -2.04 5.65 -7.10
CA ILE A 21 -3.40 5.08 -7.09
C ILE A 21 -3.51 3.94 -6.07
N THR A 22 -2.54 3.04 -6.02
CA THR A 22 -2.58 1.92 -5.07
C THR A 22 -2.39 2.39 -3.62
N ALA A 23 -1.57 3.42 -3.38
CA ALA A 23 -1.44 4.06 -2.09
C ALA A 23 -2.75 4.72 -1.64
N MET A 24 -3.44 5.42 -2.55
CA MET A 24 -4.77 6.00 -2.27
C MET A 24 -5.80 4.92 -1.94
N ALA A 25 -5.80 3.81 -2.70
CA ALA A 25 -6.69 2.68 -2.44
C ALA A 25 -6.41 2.03 -1.07
N TRP A 26 -5.14 1.87 -0.69
CA TRP A 26 -4.74 1.32 0.60
C TRP A 26 -5.14 2.23 1.76
N ILE A 27 -4.77 3.51 1.68
CA ILE A 27 -5.11 4.51 2.71
C ILE A 27 -6.63 4.65 2.79
N GLY A 28 -7.33 4.74 1.66
CA GLY A 28 -8.78 4.86 1.59
C GLY A 28 -9.51 3.67 2.25
N ALA A 29 -9.05 2.44 1.98
CA ALA A 29 -9.59 1.26 2.63
C ALA A 29 -9.36 1.29 4.15
N SER A 30 -8.19 1.76 4.61
CA SER A 30 -7.88 1.88 6.04
C SER A 30 -8.79 2.88 6.73
N PHE A 31 -9.01 4.05 6.15
CA PHE A 31 -9.94 5.04 6.69
C PHE A 31 -11.40 4.57 6.63
N TYR A 32 -11.76 3.84 5.58
CA TYR A 32 -13.08 3.23 5.51
C TYR A 32 -13.36 2.29 6.68
N PHE A 33 -12.44 1.38 6.99
CA PHE A 33 -12.61 0.47 8.13
C PHE A 33 -12.56 1.17 9.48
N ILE A 34 -11.81 2.26 9.63
CA ILE A 34 -11.85 3.09 10.85
C ILE A 34 -13.24 3.73 10.99
N ALA A 35 -13.77 4.33 9.92
CA ALA A 35 -15.09 4.94 9.94
C ALA A 35 -16.18 3.91 10.24
N LEU A 36 -16.10 2.73 9.61
CA LEU A 36 -16.98 1.60 9.88
C LEU A 36 -16.96 1.19 11.37
N ASP A 37 -15.76 1.03 11.94
CA ASP A 37 -15.60 0.65 13.34
C ASP A 37 -16.21 1.67 14.31
N LEU A 38 -16.13 2.95 13.97
CA LEU A 38 -16.75 4.03 14.76
C LEU A 38 -18.26 4.10 14.59
N GLY A 39 -18.77 3.63 13.44
CA GLY A 39 -20.21 3.62 13.11
C GLY A 39 -20.98 2.42 13.67
N LEU A 40 -20.29 1.36 14.08
CA LEU A 40 -20.90 0.12 14.55
C LEU A 40 -21.84 0.35 15.76
N LYS A 41 -23.04 -0.19 15.69
CA LYS A 41 -24.04 -0.12 16.75
C LYS A 41 -24.40 -1.51 17.26
N LYS A 42 -24.65 -1.61 18.56
CA LYS A 42 -25.24 -2.79 19.16
C LYS A 42 -26.75 -2.67 19.06
N VAL A 43 -27.37 -3.62 18.39
CA VAL A 43 -28.83 -3.68 18.23
C VAL A 43 -29.38 -4.98 18.83
N PRO A 44 -30.67 -5.01 19.21
CA PRO A 44 -31.33 -6.25 19.66
C PRO A 44 -31.29 -7.32 18.56
N ASN A 45 -31.18 -8.59 18.94
CA ASN A 45 -31.26 -9.75 18.07
C ASN A 45 -30.07 -9.90 17.07
N MET A 46 -28.91 -9.31 17.36
CA MET A 46 -27.70 -9.61 16.59
C MET A 46 -27.34 -11.11 16.70
N PRO A 47 -26.66 -11.66 15.66
CA PRO A 47 -26.13 -13.02 15.74
C PRO A 47 -25.17 -13.20 16.92
N VAL A 48 -25.14 -14.43 17.46
CA VAL A 48 -24.24 -14.77 18.57
C VAL A 48 -22.79 -14.49 18.19
N GLY A 49 -22.07 -13.75 19.03
CA GLY A 49 -20.66 -13.38 18.79
C GLY A 49 -20.46 -12.10 17.98
N ALA A 50 -21.50 -11.51 17.40
CA ALA A 50 -21.38 -10.22 16.71
C ALA A 50 -21.10 -9.09 17.72
N TYR A 51 -20.10 -8.27 17.40
CA TYR A 51 -19.70 -7.11 18.21
C TYR A 51 -20.59 -5.89 17.96
N GLY A 52 -20.96 -5.66 16.69
CA GLY A 52 -21.81 -4.57 16.25
C GLY A 52 -22.15 -4.70 14.77
N GLU A 53 -23.10 -3.90 14.33
CA GLU A 53 -23.52 -3.85 12.93
C GLU A 53 -23.67 -2.42 12.42
N GLU A 54 -23.59 -2.25 11.12
CA GLU A 54 -23.82 -1.00 10.42
C GLU A 54 -24.50 -1.24 9.07
N TRP A 55 -25.43 -0.36 8.71
CA TRP A 55 -26.05 -0.33 7.40
C TRP A 55 -25.46 0.81 6.58
N GLN A 56 -25.01 0.50 5.38
CA GLN A 56 -24.43 1.46 4.44
C GLN A 56 -25.15 1.45 3.12
N VAL A 57 -25.11 2.59 2.40
CA VAL A 57 -25.65 2.74 1.06
C VAL A 57 -24.53 3.15 0.13
N HIS A 58 -24.34 2.40 -0.94
CA HIS A 58 -23.37 2.75 -1.99
C HIS A 58 -23.81 2.22 -3.34
N GLY A 59 -23.72 3.07 -4.39
CA GLY A 59 -24.06 2.69 -5.75
C GLY A 59 -25.51 2.22 -5.93
N GLY A 60 -26.45 2.73 -5.11
CA GLY A 60 -27.87 2.32 -5.14
C GLY A 60 -28.16 1.01 -4.39
N GLY A 61 -27.15 0.36 -3.81
CA GLY A 61 -27.31 -0.85 -2.99
C GLY A 61 -27.25 -0.58 -1.50
N PHE A 62 -27.89 -1.46 -0.73
CA PHE A 62 -27.84 -1.47 0.74
C PHE A 62 -26.91 -2.57 1.19
N TYR A 63 -25.96 -2.24 2.07
CA TYR A 63 -24.97 -3.16 2.61
C TYR A 63 -25.19 -3.29 4.10
N HIS A 64 -25.40 -4.51 4.58
CA HIS A 64 -25.49 -4.82 5.99
C HIS A 64 -24.18 -5.49 6.44
N ILE A 65 -23.44 -4.82 7.30
CA ILE A 65 -22.11 -5.24 7.73
C ILE A 65 -22.17 -5.58 9.21
N GLN A 66 -21.70 -6.77 9.57
CA GLN A 66 -21.58 -7.23 10.93
C GLN A 66 -20.12 -7.52 11.24
N LYS A 67 -19.64 -7.01 12.37
CA LYS A 67 -18.25 -7.24 12.83
C LYS A 67 -18.25 -8.30 13.93
N TYR A 68 -17.35 -9.26 13.77
CA TYR A 68 -17.01 -10.25 14.78
C TYR A 68 -15.57 -10.04 15.24
N LEU A 69 -15.31 -10.13 16.54
CA LEU A 69 -13.94 -10.02 17.09
C LEU A 69 -13.21 -11.35 17.08
N VAL A 70 -13.94 -12.46 17.00
CA VAL A 70 -13.44 -13.82 16.82
C VAL A 70 -14.21 -14.49 15.69
N ALA A 71 -13.63 -15.47 15.05
CA ALA A 71 -14.30 -16.20 13.98
C ALA A 71 -15.62 -16.81 14.47
N PRO A 72 -16.77 -16.53 13.81
CA PRO A 72 -18.03 -17.16 14.15
C PRO A 72 -17.99 -18.67 13.83
N GLU A 73 -18.86 -19.44 14.48
CA GLU A 73 -18.95 -20.90 14.32
C GLU A 73 -19.18 -21.28 12.85
N ASN A 74 -20.01 -20.53 12.14
CA ASN A 74 -20.33 -20.74 10.74
C ASN A 74 -19.61 -19.70 9.86
N MET A 75 -18.28 -19.82 9.74
CA MET A 75 -17.48 -18.95 8.87
C MET A 75 -17.65 -19.37 7.39
N PRO A 76 -17.85 -18.42 6.46
CA PRO A 76 -17.89 -18.76 5.04
C PRO A 76 -16.52 -19.23 4.54
N ASP A 77 -16.54 -20.20 3.61
CA ASP A 77 -15.32 -20.77 3.02
C ASP A 77 -14.52 -19.73 2.22
N HIS A 78 -15.21 -18.73 1.67
CA HIS A 78 -14.58 -17.68 0.86
C HIS A 78 -14.54 -16.35 1.59
N LEU A 79 -13.32 -15.87 1.85
CA LEU A 79 -13.06 -14.57 2.48
C LEU A 79 -12.32 -13.65 1.52
N ILE A 80 -12.73 -12.39 1.47
CA ILE A 80 -12.01 -11.35 0.72
C ILE A 80 -11.00 -10.69 1.65
N TRP A 81 -9.72 -10.78 1.30
CA TRP A 81 -8.64 -10.17 2.06
C TRP A 81 -8.20 -8.86 1.43
N HIS A 82 -8.25 -7.76 2.17
CA HIS A 82 -7.79 -6.43 1.75
C HIS A 82 -6.26 -6.31 1.85
N LYS A 83 -5.52 -7.17 1.13
CA LYS A 83 -4.05 -7.20 1.16
C LYS A 83 -3.40 -6.67 -0.11
N TRP A 84 -4.09 -6.75 -1.26
CA TRP A 84 -3.49 -6.41 -2.55
C TRP A 84 -3.18 -4.92 -2.68
N GLN A 85 -3.94 -4.04 -2.04
CA GLN A 85 -3.67 -2.61 -2.02
C GLN A 85 -2.29 -2.32 -1.40
N SER A 86 -2.00 -2.91 -0.24
CA SER A 86 -0.71 -2.72 0.43
C SER A 86 0.44 -3.38 -0.33
N TYR A 87 0.25 -4.60 -0.84
CA TYR A 87 1.27 -5.29 -1.62
C TYR A 87 1.61 -4.55 -2.91
N THR A 88 0.61 -4.10 -3.68
CA THR A 88 0.84 -3.36 -4.92
C THR A 88 1.49 -2.01 -4.63
N THR A 89 1.12 -1.34 -3.54
CA THR A 89 1.78 -0.10 -3.10
C THR A 89 3.25 -0.36 -2.78
N TRP A 90 3.57 -1.40 -2.04
CA TRP A 90 4.95 -1.75 -1.72
C TRP A 90 5.76 -2.12 -2.97
N LEU A 91 5.23 -2.98 -3.84
CA LEU A 91 5.90 -3.41 -5.07
C LEU A 91 6.16 -2.24 -6.02
N SER A 92 5.17 -1.38 -6.23
CA SER A 92 5.33 -0.19 -7.07
C SER A 92 6.29 0.84 -6.44
N GLY A 93 6.31 0.98 -5.13
CA GLY A 93 7.29 1.80 -4.41
C GLY A 93 8.71 1.27 -4.53
N ALA A 94 8.90 -0.05 -4.42
CA ALA A 94 10.20 -0.69 -4.65
C ALA A 94 10.67 -0.52 -6.12
N ALA A 95 9.75 -0.63 -7.09
CA ALA A 95 10.05 -0.37 -8.48
C ALA A 95 10.47 1.10 -8.72
N LEU A 96 9.78 2.06 -8.08
CA LEU A 96 10.16 3.48 -8.14
C LEU A 96 11.53 3.74 -7.51
N LEU A 97 11.84 3.12 -6.39
CA LEU A 97 13.16 3.23 -5.78
C LEU A 97 14.25 2.79 -6.77
N MET A 98 14.05 1.66 -7.43
CA MET A 98 15.01 1.17 -8.44
C MET A 98 15.09 2.09 -9.65
N ILE A 99 13.97 2.51 -10.23
CA ILE A 99 13.92 3.34 -11.42
C ILE A 99 14.53 4.71 -11.16
N VAL A 100 14.12 5.38 -10.09
CA VAL A 100 14.51 6.78 -9.84
C VAL A 100 15.88 6.88 -9.18
N TYR A 101 16.11 6.09 -8.12
CA TYR A 101 17.30 6.28 -7.29
C TYR A 101 18.45 5.32 -7.59
N TRP A 102 18.19 4.14 -8.18
CA TRP A 102 19.29 3.24 -8.52
C TRP A 102 19.71 3.38 -9.99
N VAL A 103 18.76 3.39 -10.91
CA VAL A 103 19.09 3.60 -12.34
C VAL A 103 19.39 5.08 -12.63
N GLY A 104 18.60 6.00 -12.07
CA GLY A 104 18.82 7.44 -12.14
C GLY A 104 19.72 8.00 -11.03
N GLY A 105 20.51 7.17 -10.37
CA GLY A 105 21.18 7.51 -9.11
C GLY A 105 22.25 8.58 -9.23
N GLU A 106 22.86 8.76 -10.41
CA GLU A 106 23.79 9.87 -10.63
C GLU A 106 23.13 11.25 -10.48
N LEU A 107 21.82 11.32 -10.73
CA LEU A 107 21.06 12.59 -10.61
C LEU A 107 20.39 12.74 -9.25
N TYR A 108 19.96 11.65 -8.63
CA TYR A 108 19.05 11.72 -7.48
C TYR A 108 19.60 11.10 -6.19
N LEU A 109 20.60 10.22 -6.28
CA LEU A 109 21.15 9.52 -5.11
C LEU A 109 22.52 10.05 -4.72
N ILE A 110 23.36 10.41 -5.68
CA ILE A 110 24.73 10.86 -5.46
C ILE A 110 24.81 12.38 -5.50
N ASP A 111 25.44 12.97 -4.47
CA ASP A 111 25.78 14.39 -4.41
C ASP A 111 27.28 14.51 -4.09
N ALA A 112 28.08 14.76 -5.10
CA ALA A 112 29.52 14.90 -4.98
C ALA A 112 29.95 16.05 -4.05
N SER A 113 29.06 17.05 -3.79
CA SER A 113 29.33 18.12 -2.86
C SER A 113 29.26 17.65 -1.39
N LYS A 114 28.61 16.52 -1.12
CA LYS A 114 28.44 15.95 0.22
C LYS A 114 29.40 14.80 0.48
N ALA A 115 29.56 13.92 -0.49
CA ALA A 115 30.46 12.77 -0.38
C ALA A 115 30.87 12.29 -1.78
N ASP A 116 32.15 12.02 -1.96
CA ASP A 116 32.69 11.44 -3.19
C ASP A 116 32.44 9.93 -3.18
N LEU A 117 31.24 9.54 -3.62
CA LEU A 117 30.79 8.16 -3.67
C LEU A 117 30.55 7.72 -5.10
N ALA A 118 31.02 6.53 -5.44
CA ALA A 118 30.61 5.88 -6.68
C ALA A 118 29.13 5.45 -6.59
N LEU A 119 28.40 5.40 -7.72
CA LEU A 119 26.99 5.04 -7.79
C LEU A 119 26.68 3.73 -7.06
N TRP A 120 27.49 2.68 -7.27
CA TRP A 120 27.28 1.38 -6.61
C TRP A 120 27.38 1.44 -5.08
N GLN A 121 28.24 2.34 -4.55
CA GLN A 121 28.34 2.56 -3.09
C GLN A 121 27.07 3.21 -2.54
N GLY A 122 26.52 4.21 -3.22
CA GLY A 122 25.24 4.80 -2.87
C GLY A 122 24.08 3.80 -2.88
N ILE A 123 24.05 2.94 -3.91
CA ILE A 123 23.05 1.85 -4.00
C ILE A 123 23.20 0.87 -2.83
N LEU A 124 24.41 0.45 -2.51
CA LEU A 124 24.67 -0.46 -1.38
C LEU A 124 24.27 0.15 -0.04
N ILE A 125 24.59 1.42 0.20
CA ILE A 125 24.21 2.14 1.43
C ILE A 125 22.69 2.21 1.53
N SER A 126 21.98 2.55 0.45
CA SER A 126 20.52 2.63 0.46
C SER A 126 19.89 1.26 0.74
N ALA A 127 20.34 0.21 0.05
CA ALA A 127 19.85 -1.15 0.24
C ALA A 127 20.15 -1.69 1.64
N ALA A 128 21.36 -1.46 2.15
CA ALA A 128 21.74 -1.86 3.50
C ALA A 128 20.93 -1.13 4.58
N SER A 129 20.71 0.18 4.42
CA SER A 129 19.91 0.98 5.36
C SER A 129 18.47 0.48 5.45
N LEU A 130 17.84 0.18 4.29
CA LEU A 130 16.49 -0.39 4.24
C LEU A 130 16.44 -1.77 4.88
N SER A 131 17.44 -2.63 4.60
CA SER A 131 17.51 -3.98 5.14
C SER A 131 17.71 -3.97 6.66
N ILE A 132 18.62 -3.13 7.16
CA ILE A 132 18.87 -2.96 8.60
C ILE A 132 17.63 -2.39 9.28
N GLY A 133 16.99 -1.36 8.72
CA GLY A 133 15.76 -0.80 9.26
C GLY A 133 14.63 -1.81 9.35
N TRP A 134 14.57 -2.76 8.43
CA TRP A 134 13.61 -3.87 8.48
C TRP A 134 13.97 -4.93 9.53
N LEU A 135 15.26 -5.24 9.71
CA LEU A 135 15.71 -6.24 10.67
C LEU A 135 15.65 -5.78 12.14
N VAL A 136 15.80 -4.47 12.38
CA VAL A 136 15.79 -3.89 13.73
C VAL A 136 14.37 -3.61 14.25
N ARG A 137 13.35 -3.80 13.40
CA ARG A 137 11.93 -3.62 13.74
C ARG A 137 11.39 -4.69 14.75
#